data_fa030f08f5a096de44e6335fbf738c5b
#
_entry.id   fa030f08f5a096de44e6335fbf738c5b
#
_cell.length_a   1.000
_cell.length_b   1.000
_cell.length_c   1.000
_cell.angle_alpha   90.00
_cell.angle_beta   90.00
_cell.angle_gamma   90.00
#
_symmetry.space_group_name_H-M   'P 1'
#
loop_
_entity.id
_entity.type
_entity.pdbx_description
1 polymer ?
#
loop_
_entity_poly.entity_id
_entity_poly.type
_entity_poly.pdbx_seq_one_letter_code
_entity_poly.pdbx_strand_id
1 'polypeptide(L)'
;MTRTALQLNLLVFFLASFFIDLGPLQATANAESTQPSFADFSKSVQNGEADVLRGVYVSDVLALPVVQQPADKPYYVSNLVGEATQFSIASQYGNIGLLAHNTLSGKLFSGLAIGQEVRLVYGDGRVEYFVITEILQFQALEPDSVTSSFRNLDKDEVLSAGEMFNRAYTGERRAVFQTCIRAEGNASWGRLFVVALPKE
;
A
#
# COMPACT_ATOMS: atom_id res chain seq x y z
N MET A 1 81.32 -30.77 -49.69
CA MET A 1 80.52 -29.65 -50.17
C MET A 1 79.24 -29.57 -49.35
N THR A 2 79.21 -28.88 -48.27
CA THR A 2 78.04 -28.73 -47.44
C THR A 2 77.99 -27.30 -46.92
N ARG A 3 76.94 -26.58 -47.30
CA ARG A 3 76.69 -25.21 -46.91
C ARG A 3 75.93 -25.17 -45.59
N THR A 4 76.50 -24.61 -44.58
CA THR A 4 75.88 -24.35 -43.27
C THR A 4 75.02 -23.12 -43.38
N ALA A 5 73.73 -23.25 -43.13
CA ALA A 5 72.79 -22.14 -43.04
C ALA A 5 72.71 -21.62 -41.58
N LEU A 6 73.04 -20.37 -41.38
CA LEU A 6 72.96 -19.66 -40.11
C LEU A 6 71.53 -19.21 -39.89
N GLN A 7 70.87 -19.77 -38.89
CA GLN A 7 69.53 -19.32 -38.45
C GLN A 7 69.65 -18.18 -37.47
N LEU A 8 69.16 -17.02 -37.89
CA LEU A 8 69.05 -15.83 -37.05
C LEU A 8 67.75 -15.90 -36.24
N ASN A 9 67.80 -16.13 -34.94
CA ASN A 9 66.67 -16.06 -34.04
C ASN A 9 66.32 -14.61 -33.73
N LEU A 10 65.21 -14.15 -34.30
CA LEU A 10 64.63 -12.87 -34.00
C LEU A 10 63.71 -13.01 -32.77
N LEU A 11 64.18 -12.52 -31.64
CA LEU A 11 63.40 -12.50 -30.39
C LEU A 11 62.44 -11.30 -30.43
N VAL A 12 61.17 -11.57 -30.72
CA VAL A 12 60.12 -10.54 -30.70
C VAL A 12 59.58 -10.44 -29.26
N PHE A 13 59.89 -9.35 -28.59
CA PHE A 13 59.32 -8.98 -27.31
C PHE A 13 57.87 -8.50 -27.54
N PHE A 14 56.86 -9.30 -27.15
CA PHE A 14 55.49 -8.86 -27.05
C PHE A 14 55.31 -8.10 -25.72
N LEU A 15 55.27 -6.76 -25.83
CA LEU A 15 54.76 -5.92 -24.74
C LEU A 15 53.23 -6.07 -24.67
N ALA A 16 52.73 -6.91 -23.76
CA ALA A 16 51.33 -6.98 -23.46
C ALA A 16 50.92 -5.73 -22.64
N SER A 17 50.35 -4.76 -23.32
CA SER A 17 49.70 -3.63 -22.65
C SER A 17 48.43 -4.10 -21.99
N PHE A 18 48.44 -4.26 -20.68
CA PHE A 18 47.22 -4.43 -19.88
C PHE A 18 46.45 -3.11 -19.90
N PHE A 19 45.46 -3.01 -20.77
CA PHE A 19 44.39 -2.01 -20.63
C PHE A 19 43.50 -2.48 -19.51
N ILE A 20 43.58 -1.87 -18.33
CA ILE A 20 42.56 -1.98 -17.27
C ILE A 20 41.40 -1.14 -17.77
N ASP A 21 40.40 -1.81 -18.31
CA ASP A 21 39.10 -1.23 -18.68
C ASP A 21 38.37 -0.91 -17.39
N LEU A 22 38.55 0.31 -16.88
CA LEU A 22 37.70 0.87 -15.83
C LEU A 22 36.34 1.19 -16.49
N GLY A 23 35.48 0.16 -16.60
CA GLY A 23 34.13 0.35 -17.00
C GLY A 23 33.46 1.45 -16.16
N PRO A 24 32.58 2.27 -16.72
CA PRO A 24 31.95 3.33 -15.98
C PRO A 24 31.18 2.71 -14.78
N LEU A 25 31.50 3.19 -13.57
CA LEU A 25 30.70 2.97 -12.38
C LEU A 25 29.29 3.44 -12.75
N GLN A 26 28.41 2.49 -13.09
CA GLN A 26 27.00 2.76 -13.16
C GLN A 26 26.54 3.10 -11.74
N ALA A 27 26.46 4.39 -11.46
CA ALA A 27 25.66 4.86 -10.36
C ALA A 27 24.26 4.29 -10.59
N THR A 28 23.87 3.31 -9.79
CA THR A 28 22.47 2.89 -9.69
C THR A 28 21.73 4.14 -9.23
N ALA A 29 21.10 4.85 -10.16
CA ALA A 29 20.12 5.85 -9.84
C ALA A 29 19.05 5.09 -9.04
N ASN A 30 19.04 5.29 -7.73
CA ASN A 30 17.88 4.92 -6.92
C ASN A 30 16.72 5.66 -7.56
N ALA A 31 15.74 4.93 -8.10
CA ALA A 31 14.50 5.53 -8.53
C ALA A 31 13.97 6.27 -7.30
N GLU A 32 13.98 7.61 -7.35
CA GLU A 32 13.40 8.43 -6.30
C GLU A 32 11.96 7.95 -6.14
N SER A 33 11.63 7.45 -4.95
CA SER A 33 10.27 7.10 -4.59
C SER A 33 9.42 8.35 -4.82
N THR A 34 8.41 8.25 -5.67
CA THR A 34 7.47 9.36 -5.92
C THR A 34 6.62 9.68 -4.69
N GLN A 35 6.73 8.86 -3.64
CA GLN A 35 6.06 9.07 -2.36
C GLN A 35 6.85 10.06 -1.51
N PRO A 36 6.20 11.06 -0.86
CA PRO A 36 6.87 11.97 0.06
C PRO A 36 7.46 11.21 1.25
N SER A 37 8.51 11.75 1.87
CA SER A 37 9.01 11.22 3.14
C SER A 37 7.90 11.26 4.20
N PHE A 38 7.95 10.35 5.18
CA PHE A 38 6.96 10.36 6.27
C PHE A 38 6.95 11.70 7.02
N ALA A 39 8.09 12.33 7.24
CA ALA A 39 8.19 13.61 7.92
C ALA A 39 7.48 14.74 7.15
N ASP A 40 7.69 14.82 5.85
CA ASP A 40 7.05 15.82 5.00
C ASP A 40 5.54 15.56 4.89
N PHE A 41 5.14 14.30 4.70
CA PHE A 41 3.73 13.92 4.68
C PHE A 41 3.03 14.25 6.00
N SER A 42 3.61 13.81 7.14
CA SER A 42 3.04 14.08 8.46
C SER A 42 2.81 15.58 8.68
N LYS A 43 3.80 16.41 8.34
CA LYS A 43 3.70 17.85 8.44
C LYS A 43 2.61 18.44 7.53
N SER A 44 2.44 17.88 6.33
CA SER A 44 1.49 18.39 5.33
C SER A 44 0.02 18.18 5.71
N VAL A 45 -0.28 17.17 6.55
CA VAL A 45 -1.66 16.84 6.94
C VAL A 45 -2.06 17.39 8.30
N GLN A 46 -1.12 17.95 9.08
CA GLN A 46 -1.41 18.58 10.38
C GLN A 46 -2.18 19.88 10.20
N ASN A 47 -3.18 20.09 11.06
CA ASN A 47 -4.02 21.27 11.06
C ASN A 47 -4.37 21.78 12.48
N GLY A 48 -3.77 21.20 13.52
CA GLY A 48 -3.97 21.56 14.92
C GLY A 48 -5.17 20.89 15.60
N GLU A 49 -6.01 20.14 14.87
CA GLU A 49 -7.17 19.45 15.45
C GLU A 49 -6.73 18.14 16.11
N ALA A 50 -6.65 18.15 17.43
CA ALA A 50 -6.41 16.92 18.20
C ALA A 50 -7.52 15.89 17.95
N ASP A 51 -7.17 14.61 18.07
CA ASP A 51 -8.06 13.46 17.94
C ASP A 51 -8.78 13.28 16.58
N VAL A 52 -8.51 14.14 15.61
CA VAL A 52 -9.01 14.00 14.25
C VAL A 52 -7.94 13.37 13.37
N LEU A 53 -8.22 12.19 12.82
CA LEU A 53 -7.32 11.52 11.88
C LEU A 53 -7.22 12.33 10.59
N ARG A 54 -6.00 12.68 10.18
CA ARG A 54 -5.73 13.52 9.02
C ARG A 54 -4.87 12.88 7.95
N GLY A 55 -4.17 11.79 8.28
CA GLY A 55 -3.33 11.12 7.31
C GLY A 55 -3.10 9.64 7.61
N VAL A 56 -2.88 8.88 6.56
CA VAL A 56 -2.41 7.50 6.63
C VAL A 56 -1.20 7.32 5.72
N TYR A 57 -0.17 6.66 6.26
CA TYR A 57 1.10 6.43 5.57
C TYR A 57 1.52 4.97 5.71
N VAL A 58 1.86 4.35 4.58
CA VAL A 58 2.55 3.06 4.51
C VAL A 58 3.71 3.23 3.55
N SER A 59 4.93 2.97 4.03
CA SER A 59 6.15 3.18 3.24
C SER A 59 6.08 2.47 1.90
N ASP A 60 6.47 3.15 0.84
CA ASP A 60 6.54 2.66 -0.54
C ASP A 60 5.20 2.20 -1.15
N VAL A 61 4.07 2.43 -0.45
CA VAL A 61 2.73 2.05 -0.93
C VAL A 61 1.80 3.24 -1.02
N LEU A 62 1.58 3.96 0.10
CA LEU A 62 0.62 5.07 0.12
C LEU A 62 0.96 6.15 1.15
N ALA A 63 0.62 7.40 0.79
CA ALA A 63 0.61 8.56 1.67
C ALA A 63 -0.66 9.35 1.33
N LEU A 64 -1.73 9.15 2.10
CA LEU A 64 -3.05 9.70 1.79
C LEU A 64 -3.55 10.60 2.92
N PRO A 65 -3.88 11.87 2.65
CA PRO A 65 -4.75 12.65 3.51
C PRO A 65 -6.05 11.90 3.79
N VAL A 66 -6.55 12.03 5.01
CA VAL A 66 -7.81 11.42 5.45
C VAL A 66 -8.85 12.51 5.67
N VAL A 67 -9.95 12.42 4.92
CA VAL A 67 -11.12 13.27 5.09
C VAL A 67 -12.14 12.59 5.98
N GLN A 68 -12.86 13.38 6.77
CA GLN A 68 -13.89 12.88 7.66
C GLN A 68 -15.19 12.68 6.89
N GLN A 69 -15.90 11.59 7.15
CA GLN A 69 -17.23 11.35 6.61
C GLN A 69 -18.23 12.36 7.22
N PRO A 70 -18.99 13.12 6.41
CA PRO A 70 -19.99 14.04 6.95
C PRO A 70 -21.05 13.29 7.76
N ALA A 71 -21.49 13.87 8.87
CA ALA A 71 -22.43 13.25 9.80
C ALA A 71 -23.79 12.91 9.15
N ASP A 72 -24.20 13.71 8.17
CA ASP A 72 -25.45 13.56 7.41
C ASP A 72 -25.31 12.63 6.19
N LYS A 73 -24.10 12.11 5.91
CA LYS A 73 -23.80 11.30 4.71
C LYS A 73 -23.03 10.02 5.07
N PRO A 74 -23.70 9.03 5.70
CA PRO A 74 -23.03 7.82 6.19
C PRO A 74 -22.46 6.91 5.10
N TYR A 75 -22.82 7.15 3.83
CA TYR A 75 -22.31 6.42 2.67
C TYR A 75 -21.28 7.22 1.86
N TYR A 76 -20.89 8.40 2.34
CA TYR A 76 -19.93 9.22 1.64
C TYR A 76 -18.54 8.56 1.59
N VAL A 77 -17.98 8.50 0.40
CA VAL A 77 -16.57 8.18 0.14
C VAL A 77 -16.04 9.24 -0.81
N SER A 78 -14.89 9.83 -0.52
CA SER A 78 -14.32 10.90 -1.36
C SER A 78 -14.14 10.43 -2.81
N ASN A 79 -14.53 11.30 -3.73
CA ASN A 79 -14.34 11.14 -5.17
C ASN A 79 -13.05 11.81 -5.67
N LEU A 80 -12.21 12.31 -4.77
CA LEU A 80 -10.93 12.93 -5.13
C LEU A 80 -9.81 11.87 -5.15
N VAL A 81 -8.95 11.98 -6.15
CA VAL A 81 -7.72 11.19 -6.22
C VAL A 81 -6.79 11.66 -5.12
N GLY A 82 -6.12 10.72 -4.45
CA GLY A 82 -5.13 11.04 -3.42
C GLY A 82 -5.71 11.21 -2.02
N GLU A 83 -6.97 10.83 -1.77
CA GLU A 83 -7.61 10.87 -0.45
C GLU A 83 -8.15 9.52 -0.02
N ALA A 84 -8.22 9.29 1.30
CA ALA A 84 -9.02 8.26 1.94
C ALA A 84 -10.09 8.91 2.82
N THR A 85 -11.20 8.22 3.03
CA THR A 85 -12.31 8.69 3.88
C THR A 85 -12.34 7.90 5.17
N GLN A 86 -12.37 8.55 6.33
CA GLN A 86 -12.59 7.88 7.61
C GLN A 86 -14.03 7.43 7.72
N PHE A 87 -14.23 6.13 7.97
CA PHE A 87 -15.55 5.51 8.12
C PHE A 87 -16.10 5.75 9.52
N SER A 88 -17.09 6.61 9.63
CA SER A 88 -17.64 7.06 10.92
C SER A 88 -18.26 5.93 11.76
N ILE A 89 -18.88 4.92 11.12
CA ILE A 89 -19.49 3.80 11.82
C ILE A 89 -18.42 2.94 12.52
N ALA A 90 -17.27 2.71 11.91
CA ALA A 90 -16.17 1.97 12.55
C ALA A 90 -15.70 2.64 13.85
N SER A 91 -15.72 3.99 13.90
CA SER A 91 -15.32 4.75 15.07
C SER A 91 -16.25 4.53 16.27
N GLN A 92 -17.53 4.20 16.04
CA GLN A 92 -18.47 3.86 17.12
C GLN A 92 -18.10 2.57 17.88
N TYR A 93 -17.27 1.72 17.24
CA TYR A 93 -16.74 0.49 17.82
C TYR A 93 -15.27 0.67 18.32
N GLY A 94 -14.79 1.90 18.42
CA GLY A 94 -13.41 2.19 18.82
C GLY A 94 -12.35 1.88 17.75
N ASN A 95 -12.77 1.60 16.52
CA ASN A 95 -11.92 1.18 15.42
C ASN A 95 -11.82 2.26 14.33
N ILE A 96 -10.82 2.14 13.47
CA ILE A 96 -10.54 3.09 12.40
C ILE A 96 -10.83 2.40 11.06
N GLY A 97 -11.84 2.89 10.34
CA GLY A 97 -12.10 2.46 8.97
C GLY A 97 -11.57 3.50 7.99
N LEU A 98 -10.94 3.05 6.91
CA LEU A 98 -10.43 3.87 5.83
C LEU A 98 -11.04 3.39 4.51
N LEU A 99 -11.88 4.20 3.91
CA LEU A 99 -12.59 3.89 2.66
C LEU A 99 -11.97 4.63 1.50
N ALA A 100 -11.86 3.98 0.35
CA ALA A 100 -11.54 4.63 -0.91
C ALA A 100 -12.09 3.84 -2.10
N HIS A 101 -12.46 4.53 -3.18
CA HIS A 101 -12.89 3.88 -4.41
C HIS A 101 -11.72 3.16 -5.10
N ASN A 102 -11.94 1.94 -5.57
CA ASN A 102 -10.92 1.13 -6.27
C ASN A 102 -10.46 1.72 -7.61
N THR A 103 -11.20 2.65 -8.16
CA THR A 103 -10.83 3.42 -9.37
C THR A 103 -9.96 4.64 -9.05
N LEU A 104 -9.86 5.02 -7.77
CA LEU A 104 -9.11 6.16 -7.24
C LEU A 104 -8.01 5.67 -6.27
N SER A 105 -7.96 6.24 -5.06
CA SER A 105 -6.95 5.89 -4.05
C SER A 105 -7.05 4.44 -3.55
N GLY A 106 -8.24 3.85 -3.58
CA GLY A 106 -8.47 2.47 -3.15
C GLY A 106 -7.67 1.43 -3.95
N LYS A 107 -7.22 1.75 -5.17
CA LYS A 107 -6.31 0.88 -5.94
C LYS A 107 -4.99 0.61 -5.19
N LEU A 108 -4.54 1.55 -4.34
CA LEU A 108 -3.32 1.41 -3.56
C LEU A 108 -3.49 0.40 -2.42
N PHE A 109 -4.73 0.17 -1.95
CA PHE A 109 -4.99 -0.79 -0.87
C PHE A 109 -4.71 -2.23 -1.27
N SER A 110 -4.80 -2.55 -2.56
CA SER A 110 -4.41 -3.87 -3.08
C SER A 110 -2.90 -4.13 -3.08
N GLY A 111 -2.09 -3.09 -2.92
CA GLY A 111 -0.63 -3.19 -2.78
C GLY A 111 -0.17 -3.37 -1.33
N LEU A 112 -1.08 -3.32 -0.36
CA LEU A 112 -0.77 -3.53 1.05
C LEU A 112 -0.51 -5.02 1.33
N ALA A 113 0.48 -5.30 2.19
CA ALA A 113 0.90 -6.66 2.52
C ALA A 113 1.02 -6.88 4.05
N ILE A 114 0.82 -8.12 4.48
CA ILE A 114 0.99 -8.52 5.88
C ILE A 114 2.42 -8.18 6.34
N GLY A 115 2.52 -7.64 7.57
CA GLY A 115 3.78 -7.23 8.19
C GLY A 115 4.18 -5.78 7.92
N GLN A 116 3.53 -5.07 6.99
CA GLN A 116 3.80 -3.65 6.77
C GLN A 116 3.31 -2.78 7.93
N GLU A 117 4.10 -1.76 8.25
CA GLU A 117 3.76 -0.75 9.25
C GLU A 117 2.83 0.30 8.64
N VAL A 118 1.75 0.58 9.33
CA VAL A 118 0.79 1.65 9.05
C VAL A 118 0.97 2.76 10.06
N ARG A 119 1.12 3.99 9.62
CA ARG A 119 1.21 5.19 10.45
C ARG A 119 -0.03 6.05 10.24
N LEU A 120 -0.77 6.28 11.31
CA LEU A 120 -1.95 7.13 11.34
C LEU A 120 -1.58 8.47 11.97
N VAL A 121 -1.72 9.55 11.21
CA VAL A 121 -1.33 10.90 11.62
C VAL A 121 -2.58 11.70 11.98
N TYR A 122 -2.62 12.21 13.20
CA TYR A 122 -3.69 13.09 13.68
C TYR A 122 -3.36 14.56 13.43
N GLY A 123 -4.37 15.42 13.50
CA GLY A 123 -4.21 16.84 13.17
C GLY A 123 -3.28 17.60 14.10
N ASP A 124 -3.08 17.16 15.32
CA ASP A 124 -2.11 17.70 16.30
C ASP A 124 -0.67 17.18 16.10
N GLY A 125 -0.47 16.27 15.14
CA GLY A 125 0.82 15.64 14.85
C GLY A 125 1.07 14.34 15.61
N ARG A 126 0.17 13.89 16.48
CA ARG A 126 0.25 12.58 17.14
C ARG A 126 0.19 11.48 16.08
N VAL A 127 1.00 10.44 16.27
CA VAL A 127 1.08 9.30 15.35
C VAL A 127 0.76 8.02 16.11
N GLU A 128 -0.14 7.22 15.55
CA GLU A 128 -0.38 5.85 16.02
C GLU A 128 0.20 4.86 14.99
N TYR A 129 0.77 3.78 15.50
CA TYR A 129 1.42 2.76 14.70
C TYR A 129 0.64 1.45 14.75
N PHE A 130 0.44 0.86 13.59
CA PHE A 130 -0.23 -0.43 13.41
C PHE A 130 0.64 -1.32 12.52
N VAL A 131 0.39 -2.63 12.54
CA VAL A 131 0.99 -3.60 11.62
C VAL A 131 -0.12 -4.36 10.94
N ILE A 132 -0.04 -4.52 9.62
CA ILE A 132 -1.01 -5.30 8.84
C ILE A 132 -0.87 -6.76 9.21
N THR A 133 -1.97 -7.38 9.65
CA THR A 133 -2.01 -8.76 10.13
C THR A 133 -2.91 -9.66 9.31
N GLU A 134 -3.91 -9.11 8.60
CA GLU A 134 -4.88 -9.90 7.86
C GLU A 134 -5.33 -9.17 6.60
N ILE A 135 -5.54 -9.94 5.53
CA ILE A 135 -6.15 -9.47 4.27
C ILE A 135 -7.36 -10.35 4.01
N LEU A 136 -8.53 -9.74 3.89
CA LEU A 136 -9.79 -10.43 3.67
C LEU A 136 -10.35 -10.04 2.31
N GLN A 137 -10.72 -11.01 1.51
CA GLN A 137 -11.32 -10.80 0.20
C GLN A 137 -12.65 -11.54 0.08
N PHE A 138 -13.66 -10.83 -0.39
CA PHE A 138 -15.01 -11.37 -0.54
C PHE A 138 -15.58 -11.02 -1.91
N GLN A 139 -16.27 -11.98 -2.52
CA GLN A 139 -17.18 -11.72 -3.63
C GLN A 139 -18.52 -11.22 -3.09
N ALA A 140 -19.04 -10.12 -3.58
CA ALA A 140 -20.40 -9.70 -3.33
C ALA A 140 -21.34 -10.54 -4.21
N LEU A 141 -22.32 -11.21 -3.61
CA LEU A 141 -23.29 -12.02 -4.37
C LEU A 141 -24.31 -11.16 -5.11
N GLU A 142 -24.54 -9.94 -4.61
CA GLU A 142 -25.33 -8.88 -5.25
C GLU A 142 -24.52 -7.58 -5.23
N PRO A 143 -23.59 -7.36 -6.20
CA PRO A 143 -22.58 -6.29 -6.15
C PRO A 143 -23.12 -4.88 -5.95
N ASP A 144 -24.33 -4.60 -6.44
CA ASP A 144 -24.97 -3.27 -6.38
C ASP A 144 -25.91 -3.10 -5.17
N SER A 145 -26.05 -4.14 -4.33
CA SER A 145 -26.86 -4.11 -3.12
C SER A 145 -26.00 -3.79 -1.88
N VAL A 146 -26.48 -2.85 -1.05
CA VAL A 146 -25.84 -2.55 0.24
C VAL A 146 -26.09 -3.65 1.29
N THR A 147 -27.03 -4.55 1.03
CA THR A 147 -27.38 -5.70 1.87
C THR A 147 -26.92 -7.03 1.29
N SER A 148 -26.02 -6.98 0.28
CA SER A 148 -25.45 -8.17 -0.33
C SER A 148 -24.92 -9.14 0.72
N SER A 149 -25.05 -10.44 0.46
CA SER A 149 -24.20 -11.43 1.10
C SER A 149 -22.85 -11.51 0.41
N PHE A 150 -21.83 -12.00 1.13
CA PHE A 150 -20.44 -11.97 0.71
C PHE A 150 -19.83 -13.36 0.85
N ARG A 151 -19.34 -13.92 -0.26
CA ARG A 151 -18.59 -15.17 -0.28
C ARG A 151 -17.12 -14.88 -0.03
N ASN A 152 -16.55 -15.51 0.98
CA ASN A 152 -15.11 -15.47 1.24
C ASN A 152 -14.36 -16.14 0.08
N LEU A 153 -13.27 -15.52 -0.39
CA LEU A 153 -12.49 -16.08 -1.51
C LEU A 153 -11.46 -17.13 -1.06
N ASP A 154 -11.12 -17.14 0.23
CA ASP A 154 -10.09 -18.02 0.78
C ASP A 154 -10.71 -19.21 1.56
N LYS A 155 -12.00 -19.14 1.89
CA LYS A 155 -12.71 -20.13 2.72
C LYS A 155 -14.10 -20.41 2.15
N ASP A 156 -14.60 -21.61 2.37
CA ASP A 156 -15.99 -21.96 2.04
C ASP A 156 -16.95 -21.38 3.10
N GLU A 157 -17.17 -20.07 2.99
CA GLU A 157 -17.96 -19.28 3.92
C GLU A 157 -18.74 -18.20 3.18
N VAL A 158 -20.01 -18.01 3.54
CA VAL A 158 -20.83 -16.90 3.08
C VAL A 158 -21.31 -16.13 4.29
N LEU A 159 -21.06 -14.82 4.29
CA LEU A 159 -21.43 -13.89 5.35
C LEU A 159 -22.52 -12.93 4.86
N SER A 160 -23.45 -12.58 5.73
CA SER A 160 -24.31 -11.40 5.53
C SER A 160 -23.47 -10.11 5.61
N ALA A 161 -24.02 -8.99 5.15
CA ALA A 161 -23.37 -7.67 5.27
C ALA A 161 -23.03 -7.33 6.74
N GLY A 162 -23.91 -7.69 7.68
CA GLY A 162 -23.67 -7.45 9.11
C GLY A 162 -22.56 -8.31 9.68
N GLU A 163 -22.48 -9.59 9.33
CA GLU A 163 -21.40 -10.48 9.76
C GLU A 163 -20.07 -10.05 9.18
N MET A 164 -20.04 -9.65 7.89
CA MET A 164 -18.84 -9.12 7.26
C MET A 164 -18.39 -7.82 7.94
N PHE A 165 -19.33 -6.90 8.27
CA PHE A 165 -19.03 -5.70 9.03
C PHE A 165 -18.40 -6.04 10.39
N ASN A 166 -19.04 -6.96 11.14
CA ASN A 166 -18.54 -7.39 12.43
C ASN A 166 -17.13 -8.00 12.32
N ARG A 167 -16.88 -8.82 11.31
CA ARG A 167 -15.57 -9.43 11.04
C ARG A 167 -14.50 -8.38 10.80
N ALA A 168 -14.80 -7.36 10.02
CA ALA A 168 -13.82 -6.33 9.64
C ALA A 168 -13.64 -5.27 10.72
N TYR A 169 -14.73 -4.78 11.34
CA TYR A 169 -14.73 -3.53 12.07
C TYR A 169 -15.03 -3.64 13.57
N THR A 170 -15.25 -4.83 14.12
CA THR A 170 -15.49 -4.98 15.56
C THR A 170 -14.42 -5.83 16.23
N GLY A 171 -14.42 -5.87 17.57
CA GLY A 171 -13.43 -6.59 18.38
C GLY A 171 -12.29 -5.68 18.86
N GLU A 172 -11.07 -6.19 18.92
CA GLU A 172 -9.89 -5.44 19.36
C GLU A 172 -9.64 -4.22 18.48
N ARG A 173 -8.99 -3.19 19.05
CA ARG A 173 -8.63 -1.97 18.33
C ARG A 173 -7.88 -2.32 17.05
N ARG A 174 -8.32 -1.72 15.94
CA ARG A 174 -7.75 -1.98 14.62
C ARG A 174 -7.93 -0.81 13.66
N ALA A 175 -7.06 -0.75 12.66
CA ALA A 175 -7.25 0.06 11.47
C ALA A 175 -7.58 -0.86 10.29
N VAL A 176 -8.58 -0.51 9.50
CA VAL A 176 -9.08 -1.33 8.39
C VAL A 176 -9.19 -0.49 7.12
N PHE A 177 -8.47 -0.88 6.09
CA PHE A 177 -8.63 -0.32 4.75
C PHE A 177 -9.68 -1.11 4.00
N GLN A 178 -10.66 -0.44 3.42
CA GLN A 178 -11.68 -1.08 2.60
C GLN A 178 -11.78 -0.45 1.22
N THR A 179 -11.83 -1.30 0.21
CA THR A 179 -12.14 -0.91 -1.17
C THR A 179 -12.93 -2.00 -1.87
N CYS A 180 -13.46 -1.69 -3.06
CA CYS A 180 -14.08 -2.70 -3.92
C CYS A 180 -13.01 -3.50 -4.68
N ILE A 181 -13.32 -4.75 -4.99
CA ILE A 181 -12.59 -5.58 -5.95
C ILE A 181 -13.32 -5.49 -7.30
N ARG A 182 -12.58 -5.22 -8.37
CA ARG A 182 -13.10 -5.29 -9.73
C ARG A 182 -12.82 -6.67 -10.30
N ALA A 183 -13.84 -7.38 -10.76
CA ALA A 183 -13.73 -8.61 -11.51
C ALA A 183 -14.95 -8.76 -12.44
N GLU A 184 -14.86 -9.63 -13.45
CA GLU A 184 -15.98 -10.00 -14.34
C GLU A 184 -16.71 -8.79 -14.95
N GLY A 185 -15.96 -7.71 -15.25
CA GLY A 185 -16.53 -6.47 -15.82
C GLY A 185 -17.25 -5.57 -14.81
N ASN A 186 -17.43 -5.98 -13.54
CA ASN A 186 -18.10 -5.21 -12.50
C ASN A 186 -17.08 -4.57 -11.54
N ALA A 187 -17.17 -3.24 -11.34
CA ALA A 187 -16.29 -2.49 -10.45
C ALA A 187 -16.57 -2.77 -8.96
N SER A 188 -17.76 -3.25 -8.63
CA SER A 188 -18.23 -3.56 -7.27
C SER A 188 -18.31 -5.06 -6.99
N TRP A 189 -17.71 -5.89 -7.88
CA TRP A 189 -17.78 -7.36 -7.80
C TRP A 189 -17.45 -7.92 -6.41
N GLY A 190 -16.54 -7.31 -5.67
CA GLY A 190 -16.18 -7.78 -4.34
C GLY A 190 -15.72 -6.67 -3.41
N ARG A 191 -15.25 -7.08 -2.23
CA ARG A 191 -14.70 -6.20 -1.19
C ARG A 191 -13.37 -6.74 -0.69
N LEU A 192 -12.40 -5.83 -0.59
CA LEU A 192 -11.11 -6.04 0.04
C LEU A 192 -11.11 -5.32 1.38
N PHE A 193 -10.66 -6.02 2.43
CA PHE A 193 -10.34 -5.45 3.72
C PHE A 193 -8.89 -5.79 4.07
N VAL A 194 -8.11 -4.78 4.44
CA VAL A 194 -6.75 -4.97 4.98
C VAL A 194 -6.80 -4.53 6.42
N VAL A 195 -6.57 -5.46 7.34
CA VAL A 195 -6.68 -5.26 8.78
C VAL A 195 -5.29 -5.09 9.37
N ALA A 196 -5.11 -4.03 10.15
CA ALA A 196 -3.89 -3.76 10.91
C ALA A 196 -4.20 -3.62 12.40
N LEU A 197 -3.41 -4.24 13.25
CA LEU A 197 -3.50 -4.18 14.70
C LEU A 197 -2.46 -3.21 15.27
N PRO A 198 -2.69 -2.61 16.46
CA PRO A 198 -1.73 -1.74 17.10
C PRO A 198 -0.36 -2.41 17.18
N LYS A 199 0.69 -1.66 16.89
CA LYS A 199 2.07 -2.11 17.08
C LYS A 199 2.44 -1.99 18.55
N GLU A 200 2.84 -3.11 19.15
CA GLU A 200 3.37 -3.17 20.52
C GLU A 200 4.73 -2.47 20.65
#